data_d89c678d2cfe7b915e2c7ba3686951b9
#
_entry.id   d89c678d2cfe7b915e2c7ba3686951b9
#
_cell.length_a   1.000
_cell.length_b   1.000
_cell.length_c   1.000
_cell.angle_alpha   90.00
_cell.angle_beta   90.00
_cell.angle_gamma   90.00
#
_symmetry.space_group_name_H-M   'P 1'
#
loop_
_entity.id
_entity.type
_entity.pdbx_description
1 polymer ?
#
loop_
_entity_poly.entity_id
_entity_poly.type
_entity_poly.pdbx_seq_one_letter_code
_entity_poly.pdbx_strand_id
1 'polypeptide(L)'
;VEERKALIFPSDWDLSEVDKLPSNQKAGRVAYEGEDMNRLYGDVWLLERIADKVGLRKDLMAVFGGNAEMVNDVLTLAYYPILTGNNFSRVARWQKITKTPSSRELTPTMITRLTQSITEQHRMDLFRCRAQRLGSDELCAVDSTSRSAYGSSLADIHWGKNKERLPLEQTTEMVVYSLTSHMPVYYREFPGNIPDYRSIEAMLLDIAH
;
A
#
# COMPACT_ATOMS: atom_id res chain seq x y z
N VAL A 1 14.14 -21.66 14.61
CA VAL A 1 14.46 -20.49 13.74
C VAL A 1 14.21 -20.84 12.28
N GLU A 2 14.60 -22.04 11.81
CA GLU A 2 14.35 -22.51 10.43
C GLU A 2 12.86 -22.75 10.13
N GLU A 3 12.11 -23.32 11.07
CA GLU A 3 10.66 -23.50 10.90
C GLU A 3 9.89 -22.18 10.76
N ARG A 4 10.33 -21.11 11.44
CA ARG A 4 9.73 -19.77 11.26
C ARG A 4 10.05 -19.15 9.92
N LYS A 5 11.24 -19.40 9.35
CA LYS A 5 11.61 -18.93 8.01
C LYS A 5 10.71 -19.56 6.93
N ALA A 6 10.42 -20.86 7.05
CA ALA A 6 9.56 -21.59 6.11
C ALA A 6 8.09 -21.14 6.11
N LEU A 7 7.59 -20.61 7.24
CA LEU A 7 6.21 -20.12 7.36
C LEU A 7 6.00 -18.68 6.84
N ILE A 8 7.06 -17.88 6.71
CA ILE A 8 6.97 -16.46 6.40
C ILE A 8 7.37 -16.15 4.95
N PHE A 9 8.25 -16.96 4.36
CA PHE A 9 8.79 -16.70 3.03
C PHE A 9 8.43 -17.80 2.03
N PRO A 10 8.07 -17.45 0.79
CA PRO A 10 7.95 -18.42 -0.29
C PRO A 10 9.25 -19.21 -0.48
N SER A 11 9.13 -20.50 -0.82
CA SER A 11 10.28 -21.41 -0.94
C SER A 11 11.28 -21.05 -2.06
N ASP A 12 10.86 -20.18 -2.99
CA ASP A 12 11.66 -19.68 -4.12
C ASP A 12 12.43 -18.39 -3.80
N TRP A 13 12.32 -17.88 -2.57
CA TRP A 13 13.04 -16.67 -2.17
C TRP A 13 14.47 -16.98 -1.77
N ASP A 14 15.40 -16.26 -2.37
CA ASP A 14 16.80 -16.26 -1.93
C ASP A 14 16.95 -15.45 -0.65
N LEU A 15 17.07 -16.14 0.47
CA LEU A 15 17.24 -15.52 1.80
C LEU A 15 18.71 -15.21 2.13
N SER A 16 19.65 -15.51 1.24
CA SER A 16 21.09 -15.25 1.48
C SER A 16 21.39 -13.78 1.74
N GLU A 17 20.62 -12.87 1.17
CA GLU A 17 20.70 -11.43 1.41
C GLU A 17 20.27 -11.02 2.83
N VAL A 18 19.37 -11.80 3.48
CA VAL A 18 18.88 -11.49 4.83
C VAL A 18 20.00 -11.62 5.86
N ASP A 19 20.90 -12.60 5.66
CA ASP A 19 22.02 -12.83 6.57
C ASP A 19 23.11 -11.72 6.47
N LYS A 20 23.08 -10.95 5.39
CA LYS A 20 23.98 -9.81 5.17
C LYS A 20 23.45 -8.50 5.79
N LEU A 21 22.20 -8.47 6.28
CA LEU A 21 21.65 -7.28 6.91
C LEU A 21 22.40 -6.95 8.21
N PRO A 22 22.69 -5.66 8.47
CA PRO A 22 23.43 -5.25 9.67
C PRO A 22 22.81 -5.71 10.98
N SER A 23 21.46 -5.85 11.03
CA SER A 23 20.72 -6.33 12.20
C SER A 23 20.95 -7.82 12.52
N ASN A 24 21.41 -8.62 11.54
CA ASN A 24 21.67 -10.05 11.70
C ASN A 24 23.18 -10.34 11.93
N GLN A 25 24.03 -9.35 11.74
CA GLN A 25 25.42 -9.47 12.14
C GLN A 25 25.48 -9.48 13.66
N LYS A 26 26.14 -10.50 14.26
CA LYS A 26 26.34 -10.56 15.70
C LYS A 26 26.88 -9.22 16.18
N ALA A 27 26.08 -8.49 16.95
CA ALA A 27 26.45 -7.24 17.53
C ALA A 27 27.63 -7.45 18.51
N GLY A 28 28.86 -7.29 18.00
CA GLY A 28 29.92 -6.88 18.88
C GLY A 28 29.47 -5.53 19.45
N ARG A 29 29.64 -5.30 20.75
CA ARG A 29 29.45 -3.97 21.34
C ARG A 29 30.35 -3.00 20.60
N VAL A 30 29.79 -2.30 19.60
CA VAL A 30 30.43 -1.16 18.98
C VAL A 30 30.31 -0.04 19.99
N ALA A 31 31.45 0.48 20.44
CA ALA A 31 31.47 1.71 21.23
C ALA A 31 30.78 2.81 20.43
N TYR A 32 29.76 3.42 21.01
CA TYR A 32 28.97 4.50 20.43
C TYR A 32 29.84 5.76 20.38
N GLU A 33 30.46 6.02 19.24
CA GLU A 33 31.05 7.33 18.96
C GLU A 33 30.24 7.99 17.84
N GLY A 34 29.37 8.94 18.22
CA GLY A 34 28.72 9.89 17.30
C GLY A 34 27.44 9.38 16.62
N GLU A 35 26.54 10.24 16.43
CA GLU A 35 25.25 10.37 15.71
C GLU A 35 24.73 9.29 14.73
N ASP A 36 25.33 8.12 14.59
CA ASP A 36 24.82 7.01 13.82
C ASP A 36 23.71 6.29 14.59
N MET A 37 22.49 6.81 14.47
CA MET A 37 21.33 6.12 14.97
C MET A 37 21.12 4.83 14.17
N ASN A 38 21.32 3.68 14.81
CA ASN A 38 20.91 2.39 14.25
C ASN A 38 19.40 2.43 13.98
N ARG A 39 19.00 2.33 12.71
CA ARG A 39 17.60 2.28 12.29
C ARG A 39 17.18 0.86 11.97
N LEU A 40 15.97 0.50 12.34
CA LEU A 40 15.33 -0.75 11.94
C LEU A 40 15.14 -0.75 10.42
N TYR A 41 15.44 -1.86 9.75
CA TYR A 41 15.30 -1.95 8.28
C TYR A 41 14.68 -3.26 7.78
N GLY A 42 14.75 -4.34 8.54
CA GLY A 42 14.35 -5.68 8.08
C GLY A 42 12.94 -5.74 7.47
N ASP A 43 11.95 -5.18 8.17
CA ASP A 43 10.55 -5.19 7.72
C ASP A 43 10.37 -4.33 6.46
N VAL A 44 10.97 -3.14 6.44
CA VAL A 44 10.93 -2.25 5.27
C VAL A 44 11.64 -2.90 4.08
N TRP A 45 12.81 -3.51 4.30
CA TRP A 45 13.54 -4.23 3.26
C TRP A 45 12.67 -5.32 2.63
N LEU A 46 11.95 -6.11 3.45
CA LEU A 46 11.03 -7.13 2.93
C LEU A 46 9.95 -6.52 2.04
N LEU A 47 9.32 -5.43 2.49
CA LEU A 47 8.29 -4.76 1.70
C LEU A 47 8.85 -4.15 0.41
N GLU A 48 10.07 -3.61 0.42
CA GLU A 48 10.75 -3.14 -0.79
C GLU A 48 10.96 -4.29 -1.78
N ARG A 49 11.42 -5.46 -1.32
CA ARG A 49 11.58 -6.65 -2.18
C ARG A 49 10.27 -7.14 -2.75
N ILE A 50 9.20 -7.13 -1.96
CA ILE A 50 7.86 -7.44 -2.45
C ILE A 50 7.43 -6.43 -3.51
N ALA A 51 7.58 -5.13 -3.26
CA ALA A 51 7.22 -4.08 -4.19
C ALA A 51 7.99 -4.19 -5.52
N ASP A 52 9.25 -4.53 -5.47
CA ASP A 52 10.08 -4.77 -6.67
C ASP A 52 9.63 -6.05 -7.40
N LYS A 53 9.40 -7.17 -6.68
CA LYS A 53 8.97 -8.45 -7.26
C LYS A 53 7.62 -8.32 -7.98
N VAL A 54 6.67 -7.61 -7.39
CA VAL A 54 5.35 -7.38 -8.01
C VAL A 54 5.34 -6.19 -8.98
N GLY A 55 6.48 -5.53 -9.19
CA GLY A 55 6.64 -4.42 -10.10
C GLY A 55 5.99 -3.11 -9.65
N LEU A 56 5.60 -2.98 -8.37
CA LEU A 56 4.92 -1.78 -7.86
C LEU A 56 5.77 -0.53 -7.99
N ARG A 57 7.05 -0.61 -7.64
CA ARG A 57 7.98 0.53 -7.77
C ARG A 57 8.10 0.99 -9.23
N LYS A 58 8.20 0.05 -10.18
CA LYS A 58 8.26 0.35 -11.61
C LYS A 58 6.99 1.07 -12.08
N ASP A 59 5.83 0.61 -11.64
CA ASP A 59 4.55 1.22 -12.00
C ASP A 59 4.43 2.63 -11.45
N LEU A 60 4.76 2.83 -10.17
CA LEU A 60 4.75 4.16 -9.55
C LEU A 60 5.74 5.12 -10.24
N MET A 61 6.92 4.64 -10.66
CA MET A 61 7.86 5.44 -11.44
C MET A 61 7.26 5.89 -12.77
N ALA A 62 6.53 5.01 -13.46
CA ALA A 62 5.84 5.37 -14.70
C ALA A 62 4.71 6.38 -14.44
N VAL A 63 3.89 6.14 -13.43
CA VAL A 63 2.74 6.99 -13.04
C VAL A 63 3.18 8.40 -12.65
N PHE A 64 4.27 8.52 -11.90
CA PHE A 64 4.77 9.81 -11.42
C PHE A 64 5.88 10.41 -12.31
N GLY A 65 5.95 10.00 -13.58
CA GLY A 65 6.87 10.59 -14.57
C GLY A 65 8.36 10.50 -14.19
N GLY A 66 8.76 9.43 -13.50
CA GLY A 66 10.13 9.22 -13.06
C GLY A 66 10.52 9.96 -11.77
N ASN A 67 9.57 10.59 -11.06
CA ASN A 67 9.83 11.29 -9.80
C ASN A 67 10.11 10.30 -8.66
N ALA A 68 11.37 9.93 -8.49
CA ALA A 68 11.80 8.97 -7.48
C ALA A 68 11.52 9.43 -6.04
N GLU A 69 11.56 10.73 -5.75
CA GLU A 69 11.25 11.27 -4.43
C GLU A 69 9.79 11.02 -4.09
N MET A 70 8.88 11.36 -5.01
CA MET A 70 7.44 11.12 -4.83
C MET A 70 7.12 9.62 -4.67
N VAL A 71 7.76 8.76 -5.48
CA VAL A 71 7.61 7.30 -5.37
C VAL A 71 8.05 6.80 -4.00
N ASN A 72 9.20 7.25 -3.50
CA ASN A 72 9.71 6.86 -2.19
C ASN A 72 8.82 7.35 -1.05
N ASP A 73 8.24 8.54 -1.16
CA ASP A 73 7.29 9.06 -0.19
C ASP A 73 6.00 8.22 -0.16
N VAL A 74 5.45 7.93 -1.33
CA VAL A 74 4.24 7.09 -1.45
C VAL A 74 4.49 5.68 -0.90
N LEU A 75 5.62 5.04 -1.22
CA LEU A 75 5.98 3.74 -0.66
C LEU A 75 6.16 3.79 0.86
N THR A 76 6.76 4.85 1.38
CA THR A 76 6.91 5.05 2.83
C THR A 76 5.54 5.12 3.51
N LEU A 77 4.59 5.87 2.95
CA LEU A 77 3.23 5.95 3.47
C LEU A 77 2.47 4.63 3.32
N ALA A 78 2.69 3.87 2.24
CA ALA A 78 2.06 2.57 2.04
C ALA A 78 2.57 1.49 3.02
N TYR A 79 3.86 1.53 3.36
CA TYR A 79 4.46 0.57 4.30
C TYR A 79 4.07 0.86 5.76
N TYR A 80 3.85 2.12 6.09
CA TYR A 80 3.57 2.52 7.46
C TYR A 80 2.36 1.80 8.09
N PRO A 81 1.17 1.76 7.48
CA PRO A 81 0.02 1.07 8.06
C PRO A 81 0.20 -0.45 8.14
N ILE A 82 0.99 -1.04 7.25
CA ILE A 82 1.29 -2.47 7.27
C ILE A 82 2.14 -2.83 8.48
N LEU A 83 3.11 -1.97 8.84
CA LEU A 83 4.10 -2.26 9.87
C LEU A 83 3.72 -1.73 11.26
N THR A 84 2.93 -0.67 11.33
CA THR A 84 2.69 0.03 12.62
C THR A 84 1.23 0.30 12.92
N GLY A 85 0.46 0.79 11.96
CA GLY A 85 -0.94 1.18 12.12
C GLY A 85 -1.32 2.47 11.37
N ASN A 86 -2.59 2.85 11.43
CA ASN A 86 -3.17 3.84 10.53
C ASN A 86 -3.03 5.31 10.96
N ASN A 87 -2.27 5.61 12.01
CA ASN A 87 -2.12 7.00 12.48
C ASN A 87 -0.97 7.71 11.78
N PHE A 88 -1.23 8.30 10.61
CA PHE A 88 -0.24 8.98 9.77
C PHE A 88 0.46 10.18 10.46
N SER A 89 -0.10 10.75 11.52
CA SER A 89 0.58 11.81 12.27
C SER A 89 1.88 11.35 12.95
N ARG A 90 2.08 10.04 13.08
CA ARG A 90 3.25 9.43 13.71
C ARG A 90 4.31 8.96 12.71
N VAL A 91 4.11 9.12 11.41
CA VAL A 91 5.07 8.68 10.36
C VAL A 91 6.45 9.30 10.59
N ALA A 92 6.54 10.59 10.79
CA ALA A 92 7.81 11.28 11.05
C ALA A 92 8.58 10.70 12.26
N ARG A 93 7.86 10.34 13.33
CA ARG A 93 8.46 9.67 14.48
C ARG A 93 8.96 8.26 14.15
N TRP A 94 8.19 7.51 13.37
CA TRP A 94 8.58 6.17 12.92
C TRP A 94 9.83 6.22 12.03
N GLN A 95 9.95 7.21 11.13
CA GLN A 95 11.13 7.40 10.29
C GLN A 95 12.42 7.67 11.08
N LYS A 96 12.33 8.19 12.29
CA LYS A 96 13.54 8.41 13.15
C LYS A 96 14.18 7.10 13.58
N ILE A 97 13.40 6.06 13.79
CA ILE A 97 13.88 4.75 14.27
C ILE A 97 13.91 3.68 13.16
N THR A 98 13.37 3.99 11.97
CA THR A 98 13.25 3.04 10.85
C THR A 98 13.84 3.66 9.60
N LYS A 99 14.67 2.90 8.88
CA LYS A 99 15.14 3.28 7.54
C LYS A 99 14.00 3.08 6.55
N THR A 100 13.50 4.15 5.96
CA THR A 100 12.37 4.14 5.02
C THR A 100 12.83 4.52 3.61
N PRO A 101 12.03 4.21 2.55
CA PRO A 101 12.32 4.64 1.19
C PRO A 101 12.49 6.15 1.04
N SER A 102 11.65 6.94 1.72
CA SER A 102 11.79 8.40 1.73
C SER A 102 13.00 8.83 2.55
N SER A 103 13.83 9.70 1.97
CA SER A 103 14.98 10.33 2.64
C SER A 103 14.60 11.56 3.44
N ARG A 104 13.40 12.11 3.22
CA ARG A 104 12.89 13.29 3.94
C ARG A 104 11.90 12.91 5.04
N GLU A 105 11.82 13.74 6.07
CA GLU A 105 10.86 13.56 7.16
C GLU A 105 9.44 13.91 6.67
N LEU A 106 8.54 12.93 6.66
CA LEU A 106 7.16 13.11 6.23
C LEU A 106 6.30 13.64 7.39
N THR A 107 6.30 14.96 7.55
CA THR A 107 5.44 15.65 8.52
C THR A 107 3.96 15.57 8.08
N PRO A 108 2.98 15.75 9.00
CA PRO A 108 1.55 15.75 8.65
C PRO A 108 1.20 16.72 7.51
N THR A 109 1.81 17.90 7.47
CA THR A 109 1.61 18.88 6.40
C THR A 109 2.14 18.38 5.07
N MET A 110 3.30 17.72 5.04
CA MET A 110 3.86 17.12 3.82
C MET A 110 3.00 15.97 3.33
N ILE A 111 2.51 15.12 4.23
CA ILE A 111 1.59 14.02 3.90
C ILE A 111 0.32 14.57 3.26
N THR A 112 -0.28 15.62 3.83
CA THR A 112 -1.46 16.26 3.25
C THR A 112 -1.18 16.79 1.85
N ARG A 113 -0.06 17.49 1.64
CA ARG A 113 0.31 17.99 0.30
C ARG A 113 0.57 16.86 -0.69
N LEU A 114 1.26 15.81 -0.26
CA LEU A 114 1.51 14.63 -1.10
C LEU A 114 0.20 13.96 -1.52
N THR A 115 -0.70 13.69 -0.59
CA THR A 115 -2.00 13.05 -0.91
C THR A 115 -2.86 13.93 -1.82
N GLN A 116 -2.86 15.25 -1.64
CA GLN A 116 -3.55 16.19 -2.52
C GLN A 116 -2.93 16.27 -3.93
N SER A 117 -1.65 15.95 -4.09
CA SER A 117 -0.98 15.93 -5.40
C SER A 117 -1.24 14.64 -6.19
N ILE A 118 -1.73 13.58 -5.54
CA ILE A 118 -2.12 12.34 -6.20
C ILE A 118 -3.50 12.54 -6.80
N THR A 119 -3.55 12.59 -8.13
CA THR A 119 -4.78 12.83 -8.90
C THR A 119 -5.48 11.53 -9.26
N GLU A 120 -6.75 11.63 -9.66
CA GLU A 120 -7.49 10.51 -10.22
C GLU A 120 -6.78 9.90 -11.44
N GLN A 121 -6.14 10.75 -12.27
CA GLN A 121 -5.36 10.28 -13.41
C GLN A 121 -4.20 9.37 -12.97
N HIS A 122 -3.46 9.73 -11.91
CA HIS A 122 -2.40 8.89 -11.37
C HIS A 122 -2.93 7.53 -10.92
N ARG A 123 -4.12 7.50 -10.30
CA ARG A 123 -4.79 6.27 -9.89
C ARG A 123 -5.13 5.38 -11.10
N MET A 124 -5.74 5.96 -12.13
CA MET A 124 -6.10 5.24 -13.35
C MET A 124 -4.87 4.72 -14.09
N ASP A 125 -3.80 5.51 -14.18
CA ASP A 125 -2.55 5.09 -14.83
C ASP A 125 -1.90 3.93 -14.07
N LEU A 126 -1.98 3.90 -12.72
CA LEU A 126 -1.53 2.75 -11.94
C LEU A 126 -2.33 1.49 -12.29
N PHE A 127 -3.65 1.58 -12.41
CA PHE A 127 -4.48 0.45 -12.79
C PHE A 127 -4.20 -0.03 -14.22
N ARG A 128 -3.97 0.88 -15.17
CA ARG A 128 -3.53 0.52 -16.51
C ARG A 128 -2.21 -0.24 -16.50
N CYS A 129 -1.22 0.19 -15.72
CA CYS A 129 0.03 -0.54 -15.54
C CYS A 129 -0.21 -1.95 -14.99
N ARG A 130 -1.17 -2.12 -14.07
CA ARG A 130 -1.55 -3.42 -13.52
C ARG A 130 -2.27 -4.29 -14.52
N ALA A 131 -3.27 -3.75 -15.21
CA ALA A 131 -4.05 -4.45 -16.22
C ALA A 131 -3.18 -4.98 -17.38
N GLN A 132 -2.16 -4.25 -17.80
CA GLN A 132 -1.21 -4.67 -18.85
C GLN A 132 -0.41 -5.92 -18.50
N ARG A 133 -0.41 -6.36 -17.24
CA ARG A 133 0.25 -7.60 -16.82
C ARG A 133 -0.68 -8.79 -16.79
N LEU A 134 -1.98 -8.58 -16.97
CA LEU A 134 -2.96 -9.65 -17.03
C LEU A 134 -2.83 -10.38 -18.36
N GLY A 135 -2.96 -11.71 -18.31
CA GLY A 135 -3.13 -12.51 -19.53
C GLY A 135 -4.50 -12.28 -20.16
N SER A 136 -4.63 -12.54 -21.46
CA SER A 136 -5.90 -12.39 -22.21
C SER A 136 -7.04 -13.21 -21.64
N ASP A 137 -6.73 -14.34 -21.01
CA ASP A 137 -7.71 -15.31 -20.47
C ASP A 137 -7.73 -15.32 -18.94
N GLU A 138 -7.23 -14.25 -18.31
CA GLU A 138 -7.14 -14.19 -16.86
C GLU A 138 -8.50 -13.94 -16.23
N LEU A 139 -8.88 -14.81 -15.31
CA LEU A 139 -10.10 -14.67 -14.53
C LEU A 139 -9.87 -13.69 -13.39
N CYS A 140 -10.81 -12.75 -13.24
CA CYS A 140 -10.82 -11.79 -12.14
C CYS A 140 -12.04 -12.01 -11.26
N ALA A 141 -11.85 -11.93 -9.95
CA ALA A 141 -12.92 -11.85 -8.97
C ALA A 141 -13.22 -10.37 -8.66
N VAL A 142 -14.51 -10.09 -8.46
CA VAL A 142 -14.99 -8.77 -8.02
C VAL A 142 -15.62 -8.95 -6.64
N ASP A 143 -15.20 -8.16 -5.67
CA ASP A 143 -15.80 -8.14 -4.34
C ASP A 143 -16.05 -6.72 -3.88
N SER A 144 -17.06 -6.57 -3.02
CA SER A 144 -17.40 -5.30 -2.39
C SER A 144 -17.30 -5.41 -0.88
N THR A 145 -16.79 -4.36 -0.26
CA THR A 145 -16.81 -4.21 1.20
C THR A 145 -17.35 -2.84 1.59
N SER A 146 -18.01 -2.77 2.74
CA SER A 146 -18.45 -1.49 3.32
C SER A 146 -17.49 -1.09 4.44
N ARG A 147 -17.20 0.21 4.51
CA ARG A 147 -16.42 0.82 5.60
C ARG A 147 -17.28 1.79 6.36
N SER A 148 -17.49 1.53 7.64
CA SER A 148 -18.15 2.46 8.54
C SER A 148 -17.31 3.70 8.78
N ALA A 149 -17.89 4.89 8.70
CA ALA A 149 -17.23 6.15 8.92
C ALA A 149 -17.68 6.79 10.23
N TYR A 150 -16.74 7.26 11.03
CA TYR A 150 -17.01 7.98 12.28
C TYR A 150 -16.94 9.51 12.11
N GLY A 151 -16.56 9.99 10.93
CA GLY A 151 -16.44 11.41 10.61
C GLY A 151 -17.63 11.91 9.81
N SER A 152 -18.13 13.09 10.10
CA SER A 152 -19.29 13.71 9.41
C SER A 152 -18.91 14.61 8.22
N SER A 153 -17.63 14.74 7.89
CA SER A 153 -17.15 15.70 6.88
C SER A 153 -16.73 15.08 5.56
N LEU A 154 -16.94 13.79 5.36
CA LEU A 154 -16.62 13.11 4.11
C LEU A 154 -17.85 13.15 3.17
N ALA A 155 -17.62 13.57 1.91
CA ALA A 155 -18.72 13.79 0.96
C ALA A 155 -19.46 12.51 0.54
N ASP A 156 -18.75 11.36 0.57
CA ASP A 156 -19.24 10.09 0.03
C ASP A 156 -19.77 9.12 1.11
N ILE A 157 -19.84 9.56 2.38
CA ILE A 157 -20.45 8.74 3.43
C ILE A 157 -21.96 8.90 3.42
N HIS A 158 -22.65 7.76 3.34
CA HIS A 158 -24.12 7.71 3.32
C HIS A 158 -24.64 6.50 4.09
N TRP A 159 -25.88 6.58 4.56
CA TRP A 159 -26.57 5.45 5.12
C TRP A 159 -26.83 4.39 4.05
N GLY A 160 -26.40 3.16 4.31
CA GLY A 160 -26.58 2.03 3.41
C GLY A 160 -26.60 0.71 4.16
N LYS A 161 -26.59 -0.41 3.40
CA LYS A 161 -26.53 -1.76 3.97
C LYS A 161 -25.16 -2.02 4.55
N ASN A 162 -24.97 -1.73 5.84
CA ASN A 162 -23.71 -1.92 6.55
C ASN A 162 -23.48 -3.41 6.86
N LYS A 163 -22.40 -3.99 6.32
CA LYS A 163 -22.01 -5.39 6.61
C LYS A 163 -21.63 -5.59 8.09
N GLU A 164 -21.10 -4.57 8.74
CA GLU A 164 -20.73 -4.61 10.16
C GLU A 164 -21.91 -4.44 11.11
N ARG A 165 -23.10 -4.11 10.57
CA ARG A 165 -24.33 -3.84 11.33
C ARG A 165 -24.21 -2.71 12.38
N LEU A 166 -23.28 -1.80 12.16
CA LEU A 166 -23.12 -0.62 13.00
C LEU A 166 -24.10 0.48 12.56
N PRO A 167 -24.66 1.27 13.47
CA PRO A 167 -25.50 2.42 13.13
C PRO A 167 -24.64 3.62 12.69
N LEU A 168 -23.91 3.46 11.61
CA LEU A 168 -23.00 4.45 11.07
C LEU A 168 -23.19 4.59 9.57
N GLU A 169 -22.94 5.79 9.06
CA GLU A 169 -22.77 6.01 7.63
C GLU A 169 -21.54 5.30 7.13
N GLN A 170 -21.49 4.98 5.84
CA GLN A 170 -20.45 4.16 5.25
C GLN A 170 -20.09 4.61 3.85
N THR A 171 -18.93 4.17 3.37
CA THR A 171 -18.59 4.06 1.95
C THR A 171 -18.59 2.59 1.53
N THR A 172 -18.71 2.34 0.23
CA THR A 172 -18.58 1.00 -0.36
C THR A 172 -17.32 0.99 -1.23
N GLU A 173 -16.42 0.07 -0.94
CA GLU A 173 -15.21 -0.16 -1.75
C GLU A 173 -15.40 -1.43 -2.56
N MET A 174 -15.17 -1.34 -3.87
CA MET A 174 -15.15 -2.49 -4.78
C MET A 174 -13.74 -2.73 -5.27
N VAL A 175 -13.32 -3.99 -5.26
CA VAL A 175 -12.00 -4.42 -5.69
C VAL A 175 -12.13 -5.47 -6.77
N VAL A 176 -11.34 -5.33 -7.83
CA VAL A 176 -11.11 -6.37 -8.84
C VAL A 176 -9.78 -7.03 -8.56
N TYR A 177 -9.80 -8.34 -8.47
CA TYR A 177 -8.67 -9.14 -8.04
C TYR A 177 -8.38 -10.25 -9.05
N SER A 178 -7.15 -10.35 -9.51
CA SER A 178 -6.73 -11.44 -10.38
C SER A 178 -6.64 -12.75 -9.61
N LEU A 179 -7.26 -13.81 -10.13
CA LEU A 179 -7.21 -15.15 -9.53
C LEU A 179 -5.88 -15.87 -9.81
N THR A 180 -5.18 -15.48 -10.85
CA THR A 180 -3.90 -16.10 -11.26
C THR A 180 -2.72 -15.44 -10.55
N SER A 181 -2.60 -14.12 -10.67
CA SER A 181 -1.48 -13.36 -10.07
C SER A 181 -1.67 -13.08 -8.58
N HIS A 182 -2.87 -13.28 -8.05
CA HIS A 182 -3.25 -12.94 -6.67
C HIS A 182 -3.01 -11.46 -6.33
N MET A 183 -3.20 -10.58 -7.31
CA MET A 183 -2.98 -9.16 -7.15
C MET A 183 -4.25 -8.34 -7.37
N PRO A 184 -4.47 -7.26 -6.60
CA PRO A 184 -5.51 -6.30 -6.92
C PRO A 184 -5.14 -5.58 -8.22
N VAL A 185 -6.11 -5.54 -9.14
CA VAL A 185 -5.97 -4.94 -10.47
C VAL A 185 -6.58 -3.55 -10.50
N TYR A 186 -7.73 -3.42 -9.86
CA TYR A 186 -8.50 -2.19 -9.84
C TYR A 186 -9.26 -2.08 -8.51
N TYR A 187 -9.46 -0.86 -8.03
CA TYR A 187 -10.44 -0.59 -6.97
C TYR A 187 -11.13 0.75 -7.19
N ARG A 188 -12.35 0.86 -6.67
CA ARG A 188 -13.09 2.12 -6.62
C ARG A 188 -13.92 2.21 -5.34
N GLU A 189 -13.95 3.40 -4.78
CA GLU A 189 -14.81 3.75 -3.67
C GLU A 189 -16.10 4.41 -4.19
N PHE A 190 -17.23 4.00 -3.62
CA PHE A 190 -18.56 4.49 -3.97
C PHE A 190 -19.27 5.00 -2.72
N PRO A 191 -20.22 5.94 -2.88
CA PRO A 191 -21.13 6.31 -1.81
C PRO A 191 -21.86 5.10 -1.23
N GLY A 192 -21.99 5.06 0.09
CA GLY A 192 -22.51 3.89 0.81
C GLY A 192 -23.98 3.54 0.53
N ASN A 193 -24.73 4.42 -0.10
CA ASN A 193 -26.12 4.22 -0.49
C ASN A 193 -26.33 3.66 -1.91
N ILE A 194 -25.23 3.45 -2.67
CA ILE A 194 -25.32 2.92 -4.03
C ILE A 194 -25.46 1.39 -3.96
N PRO A 195 -26.47 0.79 -4.63
CA PRO A 195 -26.59 -0.66 -4.71
C PRO A 195 -25.43 -1.31 -5.47
N ASP A 196 -24.98 -2.49 -5.04
CA ASP A 196 -23.85 -3.22 -5.59
C ASP A 196 -23.90 -3.37 -7.13
N TYR A 197 -25.07 -3.63 -7.72
CA TYR A 197 -25.20 -3.81 -9.17
C TYR A 197 -24.85 -2.53 -9.95
N ARG A 198 -25.22 -1.34 -9.43
CA ARG A 198 -24.86 -0.06 -10.06
C ARG A 198 -23.38 0.26 -9.91
N SER A 199 -22.81 -0.12 -8.78
CA SER A 199 -21.36 0.03 -8.55
C SER A 199 -20.55 -0.86 -9.49
N ILE A 200 -21.02 -2.10 -9.74
CA ILE A 200 -20.40 -3.02 -10.72
C ILE A 200 -20.49 -2.43 -12.14
N GLU A 201 -21.68 -1.95 -12.55
CA GLU A 201 -21.85 -1.34 -13.87
C GLU A 201 -20.93 -0.15 -14.08
N ALA A 202 -20.87 0.78 -13.11
CA ALA A 202 -19.98 1.94 -13.19
C ALA A 202 -18.51 1.54 -13.23
N MET A 203 -18.12 0.52 -12.47
CA MET A 203 -16.74 0.02 -12.46
C MET A 203 -16.37 -0.63 -13.80
N LEU A 204 -17.27 -1.42 -14.40
CA LEU A 204 -17.03 -2.04 -15.71
C LEU A 204 -16.88 -1.00 -16.82
N LEU A 205 -17.63 0.09 -16.75
CA LEU A 205 -17.48 1.23 -17.68
C LEU A 205 -16.11 1.90 -17.52
N ASP A 206 -15.64 2.09 -16.29
CA ASP A 206 -14.31 2.67 -16.04
C ASP A 206 -13.16 1.78 -16.56
N ILE A 207 -13.30 0.45 -16.42
CA ILE A 207 -12.27 -0.51 -16.87
C ILE A 207 -12.23 -0.60 -18.40
N ALA A 208 -13.36 -0.34 -19.09
CA ALA A 208 -13.46 -0.41 -20.54
C ALA A 208 -12.82 0.80 -21.26
N HIS A 209 -12.48 1.88 -20.56
CA HIS A 209 -11.82 3.10 -21.04
C HIS A 209 -10.36 3.18 -20.56
#